data_7f8d7a7148468c8a9eeda1440f0aaf65
#
_entry.id   7f8d7a7148468c8a9eeda1440f0aaf65
#
_cell.length_a   1.000
_cell.length_b   1.000
_cell.length_c   1.000
_cell.angle_alpha   90.00
_cell.angle_beta   90.00
_cell.angle_gamma   90.00
#
_symmetry.space_group_name_H-M   'P 1'
#
loop_
_entity.id
_entity.type
_entity.pdbx_description
1 polymer ?
#
loop_
_entity_poly.entity_id
_entity_poly.type
_entity_poly.pdbx_seq_one_letter_code
_entity_poly.pdbx_strand_id
1 'polypeptide(L)'
;MESPPFHFYSASRPTISLPSYSSSSFLFLHKNPSFIKTSRSTNVSYSRSFSVRASSSSTSDSVVTLLDYGAGNVRSVRNAIKHLGFDIKDVQTPEDILNASRLIFPGVGAFGNAMDVLNKTGMAEALCAYIEKDRPFLGICLGLQLLFESSEENGPVKGLGLIPGTVGRFDSSNGFRVPHIGWNALHITKDSGILDDVGKRHVYFVHSYRAMPSDNNKEWVSSTCNYGDTFIASIRRGNVHAVQFHPEKSGDVGLSILRRFLYPKSQMTKKPGEGKASKLAQRVIACLDVRANDKGDLVVTKGDQYDVRENTNEKEVRNLGKPVELARQYYLDGADEVSFLNITGFRDFPLGDLPMLQVLKYTSENVFVPLTVGGGIRDFTDANGRHYTSLQVASEYFRSGADKISIGSDAVYAAEEYLRTGVKTGKTSLEQISRVYGNQAVVVSIDPRRVYVKNPTDVQFKTIRVSNRGPNGEEYAWYQCTVNGGREGRPIGAYELAKAVEELGAGEILLNCIDCDGAYSNCKRAFVEGRYRSPNLILFLQAHIF
;
A
#
# COMPACT_ATOMS: atom_id res chain seq x y z
N MET A 1 36.04 6.28 -3.45
CA MET A 1 35.45 7.41 -2.74
C MET A 1 34.45 6.82 -1.78
N GLU A 2 34.84 6.82 -0.50
CA GLU A 2 34.13 6.13 0.57
C GLU A 2 32.90 6.95 1.00
N SER A 3 31.79 6.24 1.25
CA SER A 3 30.57 6.82 1.82
C SER A 3 30.74 6.98 3.33
N PRO A 4 30.25 8.07 3.95
CA PRO A 4 30.42 8.29 5.37
C PRO A 4 29.47 7.39 6.21
N PRO A 5 29.89 7.01 7.43
CA PRO A 5 29.11 6.15 8.31
C PRO A 5 27.95 6.89 8.98
N PHE A 6 26.83 6.21 9.13
CA PHE A 6 25.69 6.70 9.89
C PHE A 6 26.00 6.65 11.40
N HIS A 7 26.00 7.80 12.05
CA HIS A 7 26.05 7.92 13.50
C HIS A 7 24.64 7.93 14.09
N PHE A 8 24.38 7.03 15.03
CA PHE A 8 23.20 7.06 15.88
C PHE A 8 23.38 8.11 16.98
N TYR A 9 22.49 9.10 17.03
CA TYR A 9 22.34 9.98 18.19
C TYR A 9 21.14 9.52 19.02
N SER A 10 21.40 9.14 20.27
CA SER A 10 20.39 8.97 21.30
C SER A 10 20.08 10.34 21.88
N ALA A 11 18.88 10.86 21.67
CA ALA A 11 18.41 12.08 22.30
C ALA A 11 17.39 11.74 23.39
N SER A 12 17.74 12.10 24.62
CA SER A 12 16.88 12.07 25.81
C SER A 12 15.72 13.07 25.65
N ARG A 13 14.49 12.62 25.95
CA ARG A 13 13.25 13.42 25.89
C ARG A 13 13.13 14.34 27.10
N PRO A 14 12.72 15.61 26.93
CA PRO A 14 12.15 16.40 28.01
C PRO A 14 10.65 16.09 28.16
N THR A 15 10.22 15.89 29.39
CA THR A 15 8.83 15.72 29.82
C THR A 15 8.14 17.10 29.80
N ILE A 16 7.11 17.24 28.98
CA ILE A 16 6.22 18.41 29.02
C ILE A 16 4.86 17.93 29.54
N SER A 17 4.42 18.54 30.65
CA SER A 17 3.12 18.36 31.29
C SER A 17 2.04 19.10 30.51
N LEU A 18 0.93 18.40 30.17
CA LEU A 18 -0.27 18.97 29.56
C LEU A 18 -1.22 19.53 30.62
N PRO A 19 -1.89 20.65 30.38
CA PRO A 19 -2.96 21.14 31.24
C PRO A 19 -4.28 20.42 30.97
N SER A 20 -4.97 20.10 32.05
CA SER A 20 -6.32 19.51 32.07
C SER A 20 -7.38 20.56 31.66
N TYR A 21 -8.21 20.20 30.68
CA TYR A 21 -9.44 20.95 30.39
C TYR A 21 -10.67 20.16 30.83
N SER A 22 -11.50 20.88 31.61
CA SER A 22 -12.76 20.43 32.17
C SER A 22 -13.88 20.36 31.12
N SER A 23 -14.72 19.33 31.26
CA SER A 23 -15.97 19.13 30.54
C SER A 23 -16.99 20.24 30.83
N SER A 24 -17.58 20.83 29.80
CA SER A 24 -18.86 21.53 29.88
C SER A 24 -19.81 21.09 28.77
N SER A 25 -20.94 20.58 29.24
CA SER A 25 -22.08 20.09 28.47
C SER A 25 -22.80 21.26 27.74
N PHE A 26 -23.11 21.07 26.47
CA PHE A 26 -24.17 21.88 25.83
C PHE A 26 -25.17 20.98 25.09
N LEU A 27 -26.40 21.05 25.56
CA LEU A 27 -27.62 20.57 24.92
C LEU A 27 -27.98 21.48 23.75
N PHE A 28 -28.26 20.92 22.58
CA PHE A 28 -29.06 21.64 21.58
C PHE A 28 -30.15 20.75 20.98
N LEU A 29 -31.33 21.38 20.92
CA LEU A 29 -32.64 20.85 20.56
C LEU A 29 -32.81 20.66 19.04
N HIS A 30 -33.60 19.66 18.70
CA HIS A 30 -34.12 19.29 17.38
C HIS A 30 -34.83 20.38 16.59
N LYS A 31 -34.68 20.32 15.26
CA LYS A 31 -35.82 20.47 14.32
C LYS A 31 -35.59 19.54 13.09
N ASN A 32 -36.56 18.64 12.89
CA ASN A 32 -36.69 17.77 11.71
C ASN A 32 -37.30 18.53 10.52
N PRO A 33 -37.01 18.08 9.30
CA PRO A 33 -38.04 17.89 8.30
C PRO A 33 -38.10 16.45 7.76
N SER A 34 -39.35 16.03 7.62
CA SER A 34 -39.89 14.78 7.12
C SER A 34 -39.37 14.36 5.74
N PHE A 35 -38.97 13.09 5.58
CA PHE A 35 -38.91 12.41 4.29
C PHE A 35 -39.56 11.03 4.35
N ILE A 36 -40.17 10.70 3.25
CA ILE A 36 -41.11 9.64 2.93
C ILE A 36 -40.49 8.24 3.12
N LYS A 37 -41.27 7.36 3.79
CA LYS A 37 -40.95 5.92 3.94
C LYS A 37 -41.23 5.16 2.65
N THR A 38 -40.25 4.40 2.17
CA THR A 38 -40.52 3.14 1.46
C THR A 38 -39.68 2.01 2.11
N SER A 39 -40.38 0.93 2.31
CA SER A 39 -40.11 -0.18 3.19
C SER A 39 -39.12 -1.20 2.61
N ARG A 40 -38.27 -1.68 3.43
CA ARG A 40 -37.77 -3.03 3.79
C ARG A 40 -36.25 -3.01 3.99
N SER A 41 -35.84 -2.84 5.21
CA SER A 41 -34.51 -3.22 5.65
C SER A 41 -34.66 -4.21 6.81
N THR A 42 -34.12 -5.38 6.62
CA THR A 42 -33.85 -6.32 7.71
C THR A 42 -32.64 -5.79 8.47
N ASN A 43 -32.87 -5.19 9.63
CA ASN A 43 -31.85 -4.81 10.57
C ASN A 43 -31.16 -6.04 11.13
N VAL A 44 -29.91 -6.30 10.72
CA VAL A 44 -28.99 -7.14 11.49
C VAL A 44 -28.06 -6.20 12.24
N SER A 45 -28.39 -5.91 13.48
CA SER A 45 -27.53 -5.18 14.40
C SER A 45 -26.38 -6.09 14.84
N TYR A 46 -25.17 -5.84 14.33
CA TYR A 46 -23.93 -6.38 14.87
C TYR A 46 -23.32 -5.37 15.85
N SER A 47 -23.85 -5.32 17.07
CA SER A 47 -23.13 -4.81 18.22
C SER A 47 -22.64 -5.99 19.06
N ARG A 48 -21.44 -6.50 18.77
CA ARG A 48 -20.69 -7.33 19.71
C ARG A 48 -19.40 -6.61 20.07
N SER A 49 -19.48 -5.83 21.14
CA SER A 49 -18.29 -5.49 21.92
C SER A 49 -17.78 -6.79 22.55
N PHE A 50 -16.71 -7.35 22.00
CA PHE A 50 -15.97 -8.43 22.66
C PHE A 50 -15.06 -7.82 23.73
N SER A 51 -15.54 -7.75 24.96
CA SER A 51 -14.65 -7.66 26.11
C SER A 51 -14.04 -9.04 26.34
N VAL A 52 -12.82 -9.25 25.87
CA VAL A 52 -12.02 -10.41 26.26
C VAL A 52 -11.56 -10.16 27.69
N ARG A 53 -12.20 -10.83 28.67
CA ARG A 53 -11.60 -10.98 30.02
C ARG A 53 -10.35 -11.81 29.81
N ALA A 54 -9.19 -11.19 30.03
CA ALA A 54 -7.92 -11.90 30.17
C ALA A 54 -8.00 -12.81 31.40
N SER A 55 -8.10 -14.11 31.17
CA SER A 55 -7.71 -15.09 32.19
C SER A 55 -6.19 -14.97 32.34
N SER A 56 -5.71 -14.84 33.56
CA SER A 56 -4.30 -14.75 33.93
C SER A 56 -3.52 -16.01 33.51
N SER A 57 -3.08 -16.00 32.23
CA SER A 57 -2.03 -16.89 31.74
C SER A 57 -0.68 -16.19 31.95
N SER A 58 0.36 -16.97 32.23
CA SER A 58 1.72 -16.53 32.52
C SER A 58 2.17 -15.40 31.56
N THR A 59 2.79 -14.36 32.07
CA THR A 59 3.21 -13.12 31.38
C THR A 59 4.12 -13.34 30.16
N SER A 60 4.63 -14.56 29.93
CA SER A 60 5.47 -14.92 28.78
C SER A 60 4.69 -15.25 27.50
N ASP A 61 3.41 -15.66 27.60
CA ASP A 61 2.61 -16.12 26.46
C ASP A 61 1.96 -14.96 25.66
N SER A 62 1.96 -13.74 26.20
CA SER A 62 1.35 -12.56 25.59
C SER A 62 2.33 -11.69 24.77
N VAL A 63 3.63 -12.03 24.74
CA VAL A 63 4.65 -11.24 24.06
C VAL A 63 5.05 -11.87 22.73
N VAL A 64 5.10 -11.05 21.69
CA VAL A 64 5.57 -11.40 20.34
C VAL A 64 6.90 -10.70 20.10
N THR A 65 7.92 -11.45 19.69
CA THR A 65 9.19 -10.87 19.24
C THR A 65 9.07 -10.50 17.76
N LEU A 66 9.40 -9.26 17.42
CA LEU A 66 9.29 -8.72 16.06
C LEU A 66 10.67 -8.31 15.55
N LEU A 67 11.09 -8.89 14.43
CA LEU A 67 12.33 -8.52 13.76
C LEU A 67 12.07 -7.39 12.76
N ASP A 68 12.46 -6.17 13.13
CA ASP A 68 12.41 -4.98 12.30
C ASP A 68 13.83 -4.55 11.93
N TYR A 69 14.23 -4.80 10.70
CA TYR A 69 15.57 -4.43 10.20
C TYR A 69 15.59 -3.03 9.51
N GLY A 70 14.54 -2.24 9.71
CA GLY A 70 14.47 -0.84 9.26
C GLY A 70 13.91 -0.62 7.85
N ALA A 71 13.28 -1.63 7.25
CA ALA A 71 12.72 -1.54 5.91
C ALA A 71 11.18 -1.51 5.90
N GLY A 72 10.61 -0.51 5.24
CA GLY A 72 9.21 -0.44 4.86
C GLY A 72 8.19 -0.30 6.00
N ASN A 73 6.97 -0.74 5.73
CA ASN A 73 5.84 -0.59 6.65
C ASN A 73 5.73 -1.75 7.66
N VAL A 74 6.57 -1.76 8.68
CA VAL A 74 6.43 -2.70 9.81
C VAL A 74 5.32 -2.27 10.77
N ARG A 75 4.90 -0.99 10.71
CA ARG A 75 3.86 -0.43 11.60
C ARG A 75 2.54 -1.18 11.49
N SER A 76 2.12 -1.56 10.28
CA SER A 76 0.87 -2.29 10.06
C SER A 76 0.87 -3.67 10.72
N VAL A 77 2.00 -4.39 10.68
CA VAL A 77 2.15 -5.67 11.39
C VAL A 77 2.08 -5.45 12.91
N ARG A 78 2.74 -4.41 13.42
CA ARG A 78 2.65 -4.02 14.85
C ARG A 78 1.23 -3.73 15.29
N ASN A 79 0.50 -2.96 14.49
CA ASN A 79 -0.87 -2.60 14.79
C ASN A 79 -1.80 -3.82 14.76
N ALA A 80 -1.63 -4.74 13.82
CA ALA A 80 -2.38 -5.99 13.75
C ALA A 80 -2.10 -6.89 14.97
N ILE A 81 -0.84 -7.02 15.42
CA ILE A 81 -0.46 -7.77 16.61
C ILE A 81 -1.12 -7.15 17.85
N LYS A 82 -1.03 -5.83 18.03
CA LYS A 82 -1.65 -5.11 19.15
C LYS A 82 -3.18 -5.20 19.12
N HIS A 83 -3.80 -5.09 17.95
CA HIS A 83 -5.24 -5.28 17.76
C HIS A 83 -5.71 -6.67 18.22
N LEU A 84 -4.86 -7.68 18.08
CA LEU A 84 -5.11 -9.04 18.55
C LEU A 84 -4.81 -9.23 20.05
N GLY A 85 -4.36 -8.20 20.76
CA GLY A 85 -4.16 -8.20 22.21
C GLY A 85 -2.80 -8.68 22.68
N PHE A 86 -1.76 -8.61 21.83
CA PHE A 86 -0.39 -8.99 22.19
C PHE A 86 0.52 -7.78 22.36
N ASP A 87 1.47 -7.91 23.27
CA ASP A 87 2.59 -7.00 23.43
C ASP A 87 3.73 -7.36 22.45
N ILE A 88 4.57 -6.38 22.14
CA ILE A 88 5.66 -6.56 21.17
C ILE A 88 6.99 -6.27 21.85
N LYS A 89 7.93 -7.19 21.66
CA LYS A 89 9.36 -6.98 21.93
C LYS A 89 10.11 -6.88 20.61
N ASP A 90 10.81 -5.76 20.40
CA ASP A 90 11.65 -5.58 19.22
C ASP A 90 12.97 -6.33 19.37
N VAL A 91 13.42 -6.95 18.27
CA VAL A 91 14.76 -7.53 18.17
C VAL A 91 15.78 -6.40 18.08
N GLN A 92 16.76 -6.42 18.99
CA GLN A 92 17.90 -5.53 18.99
C GLN A 92 19.21 -6.30 18.71
N THR A 93 19.28 -7.55 19.17
CA THR A 93 20.47 -8.39 19.07
C THR A 93 20.11 -9.80 18.56
N PRO A 94 21.08 -10.57 18.06
CA PRO A 94 20.87 -11.98 17.69
C PRO A 94 20.30 -12.83 18.84
N GLU A 95 20.67 -12.53 20.10
CA GLU A 95 20.17 -13.22 21.28
C GLU A 95 18.68 -13.01 21.50
N ASP A 96 18.11 -11.86 21.11
CA ASP A 96 16.66 -11.63 21.18
C ASP A 96 15.91 -12.59 20.25
N ILE A 97 16.47 -12.92 19.08
CA ILE A 97 15.94 -13.94 18.18
C ILE A 97 15.99 -15.30 18.85
N LEU A 98 17.17 -15.70 19.34
CA LEU A 98 17.38 -17.02 19.95
C LEU A 98 16.52 -17.26 21.19
N ASN A 99 16.17 -16.20 21.92
CA ASN A 99 15.35 -16.27 23.13
C ASN A 99 13.85 -16.04 22.86
N ALA A 100 13.43 -15.68 21.64
CA ALA A 100 12.04 -15.40 21.33
C ALA A 100 11.15 -16.63 21.57
N SER A 101 10.03 -16.49 22.28
CA SER A 101 9.02 -17.54 22.42
C SER A 101 8.27 -17.78 21.11
N ARG A 102 8.01 -16.71 20.37
CA ARG A 102 7.50 -16.69 19.00
C ARG A 102 8.07 -15.49 18.27
N LEU A 103 8.42 -15.67 17.00
CA LEU A 103 9.09 -14.67 16.19
C LEU A 103 8.25 -14.35 14.94
N ILE A 104 7.98 -13.07 14.70
CA ILE A 104 7.42 -12.59 13.43
C ILE A 104 8.51 -11.82 12.69
N PHE A 105 8.72 -12.17 11.44
CA PHE A 105 9.69 -11.55 10.55
C PHE A 105 8.98 -10.96 9.32
N PRO A 106 8.45 -9.72 9.41
CA PRO A 106 7.96 -9.01 8.25
C PRO A 106 9.13 -8.57 7.38
N GLY A 107 8.94 -8.61 6.06
CA GLY A 107 9.93 -8.11 5.13
C GLY A 107 9.29 -7.25 4.05
N VAL A 108 9.82 -6.04 3.85
CA VAL A 108 9.48 -5.13 2.75
C VAL A 108 10.78 -4.54 2.20
N GLY A 109 10.86 -4.32 0.89
CA GLY A 109 12.04 -3.78 0.24
C GLY A 109 12.79 -4.82 -0.60
N ALA A 110 14.02 -4.49 -1.00
CA ALA A 110 14.83 -5.33 -1.86
C ALA A 110 15.53 -6.47 -1.10
N PHE A 111 15.55 -7.66 -1.69
CA PHE A 111 16.13 -8.87 -1.12
C PHE A 111 17.59 -8.68 -0.70
N GLY A 112 18.43 -8.10 -1.58
CA GLY A 112 19.85 -7.88 -1.29
C GLY A 112 20.08 -6.97 -0.09
N ASN A 113 19.32 -5.88 0.02
CA ASN A 113 19.45 -4.95 1.14
C ASN A 113 19.09 -5.62 2.47
N ALA A 114 18.06 -6.47 2.49
CA ALA A 114 17.68 -7.22 3.68
C ALA A 114 18.77 -8.19 4.11
N MET A 115 19.32 -8.99 3.17
CA MET A 115 20.42 -9.92 3.45
C MET A 115 21.68 -9.21 3.95
N ASP A 116 22.01 -8.05 3.36
CA ASP A 116 23.14 -7.24 3.80
C ASP A 116 23.00 -6.80 5.27
N VAL A 117 21.82 -6.34 5.67
CA VAL A 117 21.56 -5.94 7.06
C VAL A 117 21.64 -7.15 7.99
N LEU A 118 20.97 -8.26 7.65
CA LEU A 118 20.95 -9.47 8.48
C LEU A 118 22.35 -10.05 8.69
N ASN A 119 23.18 -10.08 7.63
CA ASN A 119 24.56 -10.57 7.72
C ASN A 119 25.45 -9.63 8.56
N LYS A 120 25.35 -8.31 8.32
CA LYS A 120 26.15 -7.31 9.08
C LYS A 120 25.84 -7.29 10.56
N THR A 121 24.61 -7.63 10.95
CA THR A 121 24.17 -7.62 12.35
C THR A 121 24.25 -8.99 13.02
N GLY A 122 24.65 -10.06 12.32
CA GLY A 122 24.70 -11.44 12.82
C GLY A 122 23.31 -12.06 13.03
N MET A 123 22.25 -11.42 12.53
CA MET A 123 20.87 -11.90 12.70
C MET A 123 20.56 -13.07 11.76
N ALA A 124 21.29 -13.22 10.63
CA ALA A 124 21.09 -14.30 9.68
C ALA A 124 21.33 -15.67 10.32
N GLU A 125 22.46 -15.86 11.00
CA GLU A 125 22.81 -17.10 11.69
C GLU A 125 21.82 -17.40 12.84
N ALA A 126 21.41 -16.37 13.60
CA ALA A 126 20.43 -16.53 14.68
C ALA A 126 19.05 -16.96 14.15
N LEU A 127 18.61 -16.42 13.00
CA LEU A 127 17.38 -16.84 12.33
C LEU A 127 17.46 -18.30 11.89
N CYS A 128 18.54 -18.71 11.22
CA CYS A 128 18.75 -20.11 10.82
C CYS A 128 18.67 -21.04 12.02
N ALA A 129 19.43 -20.75 13.08
CA ALA A 129 19.43 -21.57 14.30
C ALA A 129 18.07 -21.61 15.00
N TYR A 130 17.27 -20.53 14.95
CA TYR A 130 15.92 -20.47 15.51
C TYR A 130 14.94 -21.35 14.73
N ILE A 131 14.98 -21.27 13.40
CA ILE A 131 14.10 -21.99 12.47
C ILE A 131 14.44 -23.49 12.44
N GLU A 132 15.72 -23.86 12.44
CA GLU A 132 16.17 -25.26 12.48
C GLU A 132 15.73 -26.00 13.75
N LYS A 133 15.57 -25.28 14.87
CA LYS A 133 15.03 -25.80 16.13
C LYS A 133 13.50 -25.90 16.16
N ASP A 134 12.84 -25.68 15.02
CA ASP A 134 11.37 -25.73 14.87
C ASP A 134 10.62 -24.84 15.84
N ARG A 135 11.18 -23.67 16.15
CA ARG A 135 10.52 -22.71 17.04
C ARG A 135 9.45 -21.91 16.30
N PRO A 136 8.38 -21.40 17.01
CA PRO A 136 7.28 -20.69 16.40
C PRO A 136 7.73 -19.45 15.60
N PHE A 137 7.66 -19.53 14.27
CA PHE A 137 8.13 -18.52 13.33
C PHE A 137 7.05 -18.19 12.30
N LEU A 138 6.90 -16.90 11.98
CA LEU A 138 6.08 -16.41 10.87
C LEU A 138 6.86 -15.41 10.01
N GLY A 139 7.28 -15.81 8.81
CA GLY A 139 7.81 -14.92 7.78
C GLY A 139 6.69 -14.31 6.94
N ILE A 140 6.77 -12.99 6.64
CA ILE A 140 5.77 -12.29 5.82
C ILE A 140 6.45 -11.66 4.62
N CYS A 141 5.95 -11.95 3.40
CA CYS A 141 6.39 -11.43 2.11
C CYS A 141 7.90 -11.66 1.88
N LEU A 142 8.72 -10.63 1.95
CA LEU A 142 10.18 -10.79 1.84
C LEU A 142 10.73 -11.75 2.93
N GLY A 143 10.12 -11.79 4.12
CA GLY A 143 10.46 -12.74 5.18
C GLY A 143 10.24 -14.21 4.78
N LEU A 144 9.35 -14.51 3.82
CA LEU A 144 9.27 -15.83 3.18
C LEU A 144 10.39 -16.00 2.15
N GLN A 145 10.61 -14.99 1.30
CA GLN A 145 11.57 -15.09 0.19
C GLN A 145 13.00 -15.30 0.69
N LEU A 146 13.38 -14.64 1.78
CA LEU A 146 14.73 -14.76 2.38
C LEU A 146 15.08 -16.16 2.87
N LEU A 147 14.08 -17.04 3.10
CA LEU A 147 14.31 -18.43 3.51
C LEU A 147 14.90 -19.29 2.39
N PHE A 148 14.75 -18.88 1.12
CA PHE A 148 15.25 -19.62 -0.05
C PHE A 148 16.76 -19.48 -0.23
N GLU A 149 17.33 -20.30 -1.14
CA GLU A 149 18.77 -20.31 -1.41
C GLU A 149 19.27 -19.01 -2.02
N SER A 150 18.46 -18.39 -2.91
CA SER A 150 18.87 -17.19 -3.63
C SER A 150 17.70 -16.40 -4.21
N SER A 151 17.99 -15.17 -4.64
CA SER A 151 17.07 -14.35 -5.44
C SER A 151 17.78 -13.77 -6.65
N GLU A 152 17.03 -13.58 -7.74
CA GLU A 152 17.46 -12.90 -8.97
C GLU A 152 17.32 -11.35 -8.86
N GLU A 153 16.76 -10.85 -7.79
CA GLU A 153 16.52 -9.41 -7.61
C GLU A 153 17.86 -8.65 -7.51
N ASN A 154 18.09 -7.76 -8.48
CA ASN A 154 19.31 -6.96 -8.62
C ASN A 154 20.59 -7.81 -8.85
N GLY A 155 20.45 -9.01 -9.44
CA GLY A 155 21.50 -10.00 -9.65
C GLY A 155 21.42 -11.16 -8.64
N PRO A 156 22.14 -12.25 -8.84
CA PRO A 156 22.05 -13.41 -7.97
C PRO A 156 22.56 -13.07 -6.56
N VAL A 157 21.64 -13.02 -5.58
CA VAL A 157 21.93 -12.76 -4.17
C VAL A 157 21.61 -14.01 -3.35
N LYS A 158 22.52 -14.44 -2.48
CA LYS A 158 22.30 -15.57 -1.56
C LYS A 158 21.28 -15.20 -0.48
N GLY A 159 20.33 -16.12 -0.21
CA GLY A 159 19.42 -16.06 0.91
C GLY A 159 19.90 -16.85 2.13
N LEU A 160 19.00 -17.18 3.03
CA LEU A 160 19.30 -17.98 4.22
C LEU A 160 19.53 -19.47 3.91
N GLY A 161 19.13 -19.95 2.72
CA GLY A 161 19.40 -21.29 2.25
C GLY A 161 18.66 -22.41 2.98
N LEU A 162 17.59 -22.10 3.71
CA LEU A 162 16.81 -23.08 4.46
C LEU A 162 15.84 -23.87 3.58
N ILE A 163 15.40 -23.28 2.47
CA ILE A 163 14.48 -23.89 1.51
C ILE A 163 15.14 -23.92 0.13
N PRO A 164 15.20 -25.10 -0.52
CA PRO A 164 15.76 -25.21 -1.88
C PRO A 164 14.97 -24.39 -2.90
N GLY A 165 15.69 -23.68 -3.77
CA GLY A 165 15.14 -22.95 -4.90
C GLY A 165 15.51 -21.47 -4.92
N THR A 166 15.18 -20.83 -6.04
CA THR A 166 15.50 -19.42 -6.31
C THR A 166 14.22 -18.59 -6.40
N VAL A 167 14.25 -17.40 -5.81
CA VAL A 167 13.20 -16.40 -5.93
C VAL A 167 13.42 -15.62 -7.22
N GLY A 168 12.59 -15.91 -8.23
CA GLY A 168 12.67 -15.32 -9.57
C GLY A 168 11.60 -14.27 -9.82
N ARG A 169 11.83 -13.39 -10.81
CA ARG A 169 10.86 -12.39 -11.25
C ARG A 169 9.69 -13.06 -11.97
N PHE A 170 8.49 -12.47 -11.87
CA PHE A 170 7.37 -12.87 -12.71
C PHE A 170 7.68 -12.61 -14.19
N ASP A 171 7.23 -13.54 -15.05
CA ASP A 171 7.30 -13.37 -16.49
C ASP A 171 6.12 -12.53 -17.00
N SER A 172 6.44 -11.39 -17.60
CA SER A 172 5.44 -10.48 -18.20
C SER A 172 5.13 -10.81 -19.67
N SER A 173 5.86 -11.73 -20.31
CA SER A 173 5.70 -12.07 -21.74
C SER A 173 4.32 -12.62 -22.06
N ASN A 174 3.69 -13.29 -21.09
CA ASN A 174 2.35 -13.89 -21.21
C ASN A 174 1.19 -12.91 -20.92
N GLY A 175 1.46 -11.60 -20.88
CA GLY A 175 0.45 -10.55 -20.67
C GLY A 175 0.02 -10.37 -19.22
N PHE A 176 0.71 -10.98 -18.25
CA PHE A 176 0.55 -10.71 -16.83
C PHE A 176 1.38 -9.50 -16.43
N ARG A 177 0.80 -8.69 -15.54
CA ARG A 177 1.45 -7.46 -15.06
C ARG A 177 2.44 -7.76 -13.94
N VAL A 178 3.56 -7.07 -13.94
CA VAL A 178 4.55 -7.12 -12.86
C VAL A 178 4.73 -5.72 -12.31
N PRO A 179 4.50 -5.52 -11.00
CA PRO A 179 4.29 -6.47 -9.92
C PRO A 179 2.89 -7.13 -9.91
N HIS A 180 2.77 -8.26 -9.20
CA HIS A 180 1.50 -8.83 -8.77
C HIS A 180 0.98 -7.98 -7.59
N ILE A 181 0.00 -7.12 -7.85
CA ILE A 181 -0.66 -6.29 -6.83
C ILE A 181 -2.15 -6.60 -6.86
N GLY A 182 -2.69 -7.04 -5.72
CA GLY A 182 -4.14 -7.25 -5.58
C GLY A 182 -4.51 -8.40 -4.67
N TRP A 183 -5.82 -8.64 -4.64
CA TRP A 183 -6.45 -9.68 -3.84
C TRP A 183 -6.61 -10.94 -4.67
N ASN A 184 -6.04 -12.05 -4.20
CA ASN A 184 -6.08 -13.32 -4.91
C ASN A 184 -6.37 -14.48 -3.96
N ALA A 185 -6.92 -15.57 -4.52
CA ALA A 185 -7.28 -16.76 -3.77
C ALA A 185 -6.08 -17.70 -3.61
N LEU A 186 -6.06 -18.42 -2.48
CA LEU A 186 -5.07 -19.45 -2.20
C LEU A 186 -5.59 -20.83 -2.65
N HIS A 187 -4.67 -21.62 -3.18
CA HIS A 187 -4.88 -23.05 -3.37
C HIS A 187 -4.14 -23.80 -2.25
N ILE A 188 -4.88 -24.26 -1.24
CA ILE A 188 -4.34 -24.98 -0.09
C ILE A 188 -3.92 -26.38 -0.54
N THR A 189 -2.65 -26.71 -0.39
CA THR A 189 -2.08 -28.02 -0.79
C THR A 189 -1.86 -28.94 0.40
N LYS A 190 -1.74 -28.35 1.61
CA LYS A 190 -1.45 -29.06 2.85
C LYS A 190 -2.05 -28.30 4.02
N ASP A 191 -2.56 -29.01 5.00
CA ASP A 191 -3.02 -28.40 6.24
C ASP A 191 -1.90 -27.56 6.87
N SER A 192 -2.20 -26.29 7.11
CA SER A 192 -1.24 -25.34 7.67
C SER A 192 -1.59 -24.85 9.08
N GLY A 193 -2.79 -25.17 9.57
CA GLY A 193 -3.32 -24.68 10.84
C GLY A 193 -3.64 -23.19 10.84
N ILE A 194 -2.77 -22.35 10.27
CA ILE A 194 -3.01 -20.89 10.20
C ILE A 194 -3.94 -20.49 9.05
N LEU A 195 -4.10 -21.33 8.02
CA LEU A 195 -4.93 -21.04 6.83
C LEU A 195 -6.33 -21.69 6.88
N ASP A 196 -6.70 -22.39 7.93
CA ASP A 196 -7.93 -23.18 7.99
C ASP A 196 -9.22 -22.37 7.76
N ASP A 197 -9.21 -21.09 8.13
CA ASP A 197 -10.37 -20.21 7.95
C ASP A 197 -10.38 -19.47 6.61
N VAL A 198 -9.31 -19.56 5.82
CA VAL A 198 -9.19 -18.77 4.58
C VAL A 198 -10.22 -19.20 3.55
N GLY A 199 -10.38 -20.50 3.34
CA GLY A 199 -11.32 -21.04 2.36
C GLY A 199 -11.10 -20.45 0.97
N LYS A 200 -12.13 -19.79 0.43
CA LYS A 200 -12.11 -19.13 -0.89
C LYS A 200 -11.91 -17.63 -0.82
N ARG A 201 -11.75 -17.10 0.38
CA ARG A 201 -11.53 -15.68 0.55
C ARG A 201 -10.16 -15.29 0.00
N HIS A 202 -10.04 -14.04 -0.42
CA HIS A 202 -8.84 -13.51 -1.00
C HIS A 202 -7.91 -12.94 0.09
N VAL A 203 -6.62 -12.95 -0.20
CA VAL A 203 -5.57 -12.30 0.57
C VAL A 203 -4.80 -11.32 -0.32
N TYR A 204 -4.18 -10.31 0.26
CA TYR A 204 -3.51 -9.25 -0.46
C TYR A 204 -2.05 -9.56 -0.77
N PHE A 205 -1.71 -9.50 -2.05
CA PHE A 205 -0.35 -9.66 -2.58
C PHE A 205 0.19 -8.34 -3.12
N VAL A 206 1.49 -8.12 -2.94
CA VAL A 206 2.21 -6.97 -3.50
C VAL A 206 3.69 -7.32 -3.67
N HIS A 207 4.04 -7.97 -4.80
CA HIS A 207 5.41 -8.45 -5.04
C HIS A 207 5.72 -8.61 -6.52
N SER A 208 6.99 -8.41 -6.90
CA SER A 208 7.52 -8.60 -8.26
C SER A 208 8.24 -9.94 -8.43
N TYR A 209 8.68 -10.55 -7.32
CA TYR A 209 9.45 -11.79 -7.27
C TYR A 209 8.68 -12.87 -6.51
N ARG A 210 8.89 -14.13 -6.88
CA ARG A 210 8.21 -15.28 -6.31
C ARG A 210 9.10 -16.53 -6.32
N ALA A 211 8.85 -17.44 -5.39
CA ALA A 211 9.41 -18.79 -5.40
C ALA A 211 8.44 -19.76 -6.10
N MET A 212 8.98 -20.69 -6.86
CA MET A 212 8.23 -21.71 -7.58
C MET A 212 8.22 -23.02 -6.82
N PRO A 213 7.09 -23.77 -6.80
CA PRO A 213 7.07 -25.13 -6.26
C PRO A 213 7.91 -26.07 -7.12
N SER A 214 8.67 -26.95 -6.46
CA SER A 214 9.52 -27.97 -7.09
C SER A 214 9.52 -29.25 -6.26
N ASP A 215 10.05 -30.33 -6.80
CA ASP A 215 10.22 -31.58 -6.04
C ASP A 215 11.10 -31.43 -4.80
N ASN A 216 12.08 -30.50 -4.85
CA ASN A 216 13.03 -30.28 -3.77
C ASN A 216 12.45 -29.46 -2.61
N ASN A 217 11.38 -28.69 -2.83
CA ASN A 217 10.77 -27.84 -1.80
C ASN A 217 9.32 -28.19 -1.49
N LYS A 218 8.73 -29.19 -2.13
CA LYS A 218 7.31 -29.57 -2.00
C LYS A 218 6.87 -29.86 -0.56
N GLU A 219 7.79 -30.36 0.27
CA GLU A 219 7.49 -30.65 1.68
C GLU A 219 7.24 -29.39 2.52
N TRP A 220 7.79 -28.26 2.07
CA TRP A 220 7.55 -26.98 2.70
C TRP A 220 6.21 -26.33 2.27
N VAL A 221 5.79 -26.54 1.00
CA VAL A 221 4.65 -25.85 0.41
C VAL A 221 3.35 -26.21 1.13
N SER A 222 2.64 -25.21 1.66
CA SER A 222 1.33 -25.37 2.27
C SER A 222 0.20 -24.74 1.46
N SER A 223 0.48 -23.71 0.67
CA SER A 223 -0.43 -23.21 -0.35
C SER A 223 0.30 -22.61 -1.54
N THR A 224 -0.39 -22.59 -2.66
CA THR A 224 0.04 -21.92 -3.90
C THR A 224 -0.97 -20.86 -4.31
N CYS A 225 -0.58 -19.99 -5.23
CA CYS A 225 -1.45 -19.03 -5.87
C CYS A 225 -1.13 -18.98 -7.37
N ASN A 226 -2.12 -18.69 -8.19
CA ASN A 226 -1.98 -18.57 -9.64
C ASN A 226 -2.00 -17.11 -10.07
N TYR A 227 -0.90 -16.68 -10.71
CA TYR A 227 -0.81 -15.37 -11.36
C TYR A 227 0.15 -15.48 -12.56
N GLY A 228 -0.41 -15.84 -13.72
CA GLY A 228 0.39 -16.29 -14.87
C GLY A 228 0.89 -17.71 -14.63
N ASP A 229 1.83 -17.86 -13.73
CA ASP A 229 2.34 -19.13 -13.24
C ASP A 229 1.82 -19.46 -11.84
N THR A 230 1.94 -20.72 -11.45
CA THR A 230 1.67 -21.15 -10.07
C THR A 230 2.91 -20.90 -9.24
N PHE A 231 2.78 -20.12 -8.15
CA PHE A 231 3.88 -19.82 -7.24
C PHE A 231 3.55 -20.21 -5.79
N ILE A 232 4.58 -20.29 -4.94
CA ILE A 232 4.43 -20.59 -3.51
C ILE A 232 3.82 -19.39 -2.80
N ALA A 233 2.60 -19.55 -2.28
CA ALA A 233 1.90 -18.51 -1.52
C ALA A 233 2.14 -18.64 -0.02
N SER A 234 2.39 -19.87 0.48
CA SER A 234 2.78 -20.11 1.86
C SER A 234 3.55 -21.42 2.02
N ILE A 235 4.37 -21.47 3.09
CA ILE A 235 5.08 -22.67 3.51
C ILE A 235 4.75 -23.04 4.96
N ARG A 236 4.92 -24.32 5.28
CA ARG A 236 4.89 -24.84 6.64
C ARG A 236 5.81 -26.03 6.80
N ARG A 237 6.64 -26.02 7.85
CA ARG A 237 7.33 -27.18 8.39
C ARG A 237 7.30 -27.07 9.92
N GLY A 238 6.60 -28.01 10.59
CA GLY A 238 6.39 -27.94 12.03
C GLY A 238 5.71 -26.65 12.49
N ASN A 239 6.40 -25.88 13.33
CA ASN A 239 5.99 -24.58 13.86
C ASN A 239 6.46 -23.40 13.02
N VAL A 240 7.19 -23.66 11.94
CA VAL A 240 7.72 -22.67 11.02
C VAL A 240 6.70 -22.41 9.90
N HIS A 241 6.21 -21.20 9.82
CA HIS A 241 5.29 -20.71 8.80
C HIS A 241 5.90 -19.53 8.05
N ALA A 242 5.61 -19.39 6.75
CA ALA A 242 5.80 -18.12 6.08
C ALA A 242 4.78 -17.95 4.94
N VAL A 243 4.45 -16.69 4.63
CA VAL A 243 3.43 -16.33 3.65
C VAL A 243 3.97 -15.26 2.69
N GLN A 244 3.62 -15.35 1.40
CA GLN A 244 4.01 -14.35 0.39
C GLN A 244 3.09 -13.12 0.43
N PHE A 245 1.85 -13.29 0.84
CA PHE A 245 0.88 -12.22 0.99
C PHE A 245 1.07 -11.48 2.33
N HIS A 246 0.35 -10.38 2.49
CA HIS A 246 0.38 -9.55 3.69
C HIS A 246 -0.86 -9.79 4.55
N PRO A 247 -0.82 -10.64 5.59
CA PRO A 247 -1.97 -10.88 6.44
C PRO A 247 -2.45 -9.62 7.17
N GLU A 248 -1.53 -8.74 7.56
CA GLU A 248 -1.84 -7.44 8.19
C GLU A 248 -2.59 -6.46 7.28
N LYS A 249 -2.68 -6.78 5.96
CA LYS A 249 -3.36 -6.00 4.93
C LYS A 249 -4.48 -6.79 4.23
N SER A 250 -4.81 -7.96 4.74
CA SER A 250 -5.81 -8.86 4.17
C SER A 250 -7.14 -8.81 4.92
N GLY A 251 -7.45 -7.71 5.60
CA GLY A 251 -8.69 -7.53 6.37
C GLY A 251 -8.91 -8.61 7.42
N ASP A 252 -10.17 -8.98 7.63
CA ASP A 252 -10.54 -10.01 8.64
C ASP A 252 -9.91 -11.37 8.37
N VAL A 253 -9.70 -11.73 7.10
CA VAL A 253 -9.02 -12.97 6.71
C VAL A 253 -7.60 -12.98 7.23
N GLY A 254 -6.88 -11.91 6.99
CA GLY A 254 -5.51 -11.77 7.44
C GLY A 254 -5.37 -11.70 8.96
N LEU A 255 -6.26 -10.98 9.63
CA LEU A 255 -6.32 -10.96 11.10
C LEU A 255 -6.61 -12.35 11.67
N SER A 256 -7.45 -13.16 11.00
CA SER A 256 -7.68 -14.55 11.42
C SER A 256 -6.42 -15.41 11.29
N ILE A 257 -5.64 -15.26 10.21
CA ILE A 257 -4.36 -15.96 10.00
C ILE A 257 -3.36 -15.60 11.12
N LEU A 258 -3.19 -14.30 11.42
CA LEU A 258 -2.33 -13.84 12.50
C LEU A 258 -2.80 -14.36 13.85
N ARG A 259 -4.11 -14.32 14.13
CA ARG A 259 -4.69 -14.85 15.36
C ARG A 259 -4.39 -16.33 15.55
N ARG A 260 -4.48 -17.16 14.51
CA ARG A 260 -4.18 -18.60 14.58
C ARG A 260 -2.71 -18.88 14.84
N PHE A 261 -1.81 -18.08 14.29
CA PHE A 261 -0.39 -18.16 14.62
C PHE A 261 -0.12 -17.75 16.08
N LEU A 262 -0.79 -16.70 16.57
CA LEU A 262 -0.59 -16.16 17.90
C LEU A 262 -1.30 -17.00 19.00
N TYR A 263 -2.43 -17.67 18.67
CA TYR A 263 -3.21 -18.53 19.57
C TYR A 263 -3.38 -19.93 18.96
N PRO A 264 -2.34 -20.76 18.88
CA PRO A 264 -2.42 -22.06 18.19
C PRO A 264 -3.39 -23.06 18.84
N LYS A 265 -3.81 -22.84 20.09
CA LYS A 265 -4.76 -23.71 20.84
C LYS A 265 -6.23 -23.29 20.70
N SER A 266 -6.56 -22.22 20.01
CA SER A 266 -7.95 -21.80 19.83
C SER A 266 -8.60 -22.64 18.72
N GLN A 267 -9.36 -23.66 19.10
CA GLN A 267 -10.24 -24.41 18.21
C GLN A 267 -11.40 -23.50 17.74
N MET A 268 -11.20 -22.76 16.67
CA MET A 268 -12.31 -22.08 15.99
C MET A 268 -12.81 -22.95 14.85
N THR A 269 -13.89 -23.68 15.13
CA THR A 269 -14.58 -24.55 14.16
C THR A 269 -15.46 -23.71 13.24
N LYS A 270 -14.99 -23.40 12.05
CA LYS A 270 -15.84 -23.22 10.86
C LYS A 270 -15.12 -23.81 9.66
N LYS A 271 -15.65 -24.95 9.16
CA LYS A 271 -15.21 -25.46 7.86
C LYS A 271 -15.62 -24.48 6.77
N PRO A 272 -14.73 -24.08 5.87
CA PRO A 272 -15.07 -23.24 4.72
C PRO A 272 -15.99 -24.00 3.75
N GLY A 273 -16.97 -23.30 3.19
CA GLY A 273 -17.84 -23.88 2.17
C GLY A 273 -17.06 -24.25 0.88
N GLU A 274 -17.39 -25.39 0.30
CA GLU A 274 -16.85 -25.84 -0.99
C GLU A 274 -17.38 -25.00 -2.16
N GLY A 275 -16.53 -24.49 -3.04
CA GLY A 275 -16.85 -23.76 -4.25
C GLY A 275 -15.60 -23.57 -5.11
N LYS A 276 -15.74 -23.21 -6.38
CA LYS A 276 -14.61 -23.03 -7.32
C LYS A 276 -13.68 -21.90 -6.86
N ALA A 277 -12.36 -22.15 -6.92
CA ALA A 277 -11.36 -21.11 -6.65
C ALA A 277 -11.60 -19.92 -7.58
N SER A 278 -11.69 -18.71 -7.01
CA SER A 278 -11.80 -17.49 -7.80
C SER A 278 -10.41 -17.03 -8.23
N LYS A 279 -10.36 -16.22 -9.30
CA LYS A 279 -9.14 -15.58 -9.82
C LYS A 279 -8.88 -14.27 -9.07
N LEU A 280 -7.84 -13.54 -9.51
CA LEU A 280 -7.55 -12.18 -9.04
C LEU A 280 -8.84 -11.33 -9.02
N ALA A 281 -9.15 -10.74 -7.87
CA ALA A 281 -10.33 -9.91 -7.69
C ALA A 281 -10.13 -8.51 -8.30
N GLN A 282 -11.24 -7.90 -8.74
CA GLN A 282 -11.25 -6.46 -8.99
C GLN A 282 -11.25 -5.73 -7.65
N ARG A 283 -10.50 -4.62 -7.56
CA ARG A 283 -10.35 -3.83 -6.34
C ARG A 283 -11.25 -2.60 -6.36
N VAL A 284 -11.81 -2.28 -5.21
CA VAL A 284 -12.44 -0.97 -4.94
C VAL A 284 -11.49 -0.17 -4.05
N ILE A 285 -10.95 0.92 -4.60
CA ILE A 285 -10.01 1.80 -3.91
C ILE A 285 -10.74 3.08 -3.54
N ALA A 286 -10.84 3.37 -2.24
CA ALA A 286 -11.41 4.62 -1.75
C ALA A 286 -10.35 5.73 -1.80
N CYS A 287 -10.52 6.70 -2.70
CA CYS A 287 -9.64 7.86 -2.82
C CYS A 287 -10.21 9.04 -2.03
N LEU A 288 -9.40 9.60 -1.14
CA LEU A 288 -9.75 10.69 -0.24
C LEU A 288 -8.84 11.89 -0.52
N ASP A 289 -9.39 12.96 -1.13
CA ASP A 289 -8.69 14.22 -1.32
C ASP A 289 -8.60 14.96 0.01
N VAL A 290 -7.39 15.07 0.56
CA VAL A 290 -7.15 15.67 1.88
C VAL A 290 -6.52 17.04 1.74
N ARG A 291 -7.09 18.03 2.43
CA ARG A 291 -6.51 19.37 2.54
C ARG A 291 -6.79 20.03 3.89
N ALA A 292 -6.08 21.11 4.18
CA ALA A 292 -6.45 22.01 5.27
C ALA A 292 -7.65 22.86 4.85
N ASN A 293 -8.65 22.99 5.74
CA ASN A 293 -9.72 23.97 5.59
C ASN A 293 -9.23 25.38 6.01
N ASP A 294 -10.11 26.36 5.92
CA ASP A 294 -9.78 27.76 6.25
C ASP A 294 -9.45 27.97 7.76
N LYS A 295 -9.72 26.96 8.62
CA LYS A 295 -9.36 26.92 10.06
C LYS A 295 -8.06 26.15 10.34
N GLY A 296 -7.44 25.56 9.30
CA GLY A 296 -6.24 24.75 9.43
C GLY A 296 -6.49 23.27 9.74
N ASP A 297 -7.74 22.83 9.91
CA ASP A 297 -8.06 21.42 10.12
C ASP A 297 -7.91 20.60 8.84
N LEU A 298 -7.41 19.37 8.97
CA LEU A 298 -7.43 18.41 7.86
C LEU A 298 -8.83 17.86 7.65
N VAL A 299 -9.34 18.02 6.44
CA VAL A 299 -10.64 17.54 6.00
C VAL A 299 -10.50 16.79 4.68
N VAL A 300 -11.41 15.85 4.46
CA VAL A 300 -11.64 15.29 3.13
C VAL A 300 -12.53 16.25 2.37
N THR A 301 -12.17 16.54 1.14
CA THR A 301 -12.93 17.43 0.26
C THR A 301 -13.21 16.75 -1.07
N LYS A 302 -14.04 17.38 -1.88
CA LYS A 302 -14.28 17.01 -3.28
C LYS A 302 -14.40 18.28 -4.11
N GLY A 303 -13.72 18.30 -5.23
CA GLY A 303 -13.89 19.36 -6.23
C GLY A 303 -14.57 18.83 -7.48
N ASP A 304 -15.34 19.69 -8.13
CA ASP A 304 -15.75 19.49 -9.51
C ASP A 304 -14.67 20.14 -10.39
N GLN A 305 -14.01 19.35 -11.24
CA GLN A 305 -12.89 19.85 -12.07
C GLN A 305 -11.82 20.59 -11.24
N TYR A 306 -11.49 20.05 -10.02
CA TYR A 306 -10.54 20.63 -9.05
C TYR A 306 -10.99 21.92 -8.33
N ASP A 307 -12.24 22.35 -8.49
CA ASP A 307 -12.80 23.40 -7.60
C ASP A 307 -13.36 22.77 -6.31
N VAL A 308 -12.66 23.00 -5.21
CA VAL A 308 -12.98 22.41 -3.89
C VAL A 308 -13.80 23.35 -3.00
N ARG A 309 -14.21 24.50 -3.51
CA ARG A 309 -14.98 25.46 -2.73
C ARG A 309 -16.47 25.29 -2.95
N GLU A 310 -17.24 25.54 -1.90
CA GLU A 310 -18.69 25.58 -1.94
C GLU A 310 -19.20 26.73 -2.82
N ASN A 311 -20.29 26.51 -3.54
CA ASN A 311 -20.99 27.56 -4.31
C ASN A 311 -21.90 28.40 -3.39
N THR A 312 -21.37 28.82 -2.23
CA THR A 312 -22.03 29.70 -1.26
C THR A 312 -21.38 31.08 -1.27
N ASN A 313 -22.01 32.05 -0.66
CA ASN A 313 -21.44 33.41 -0.54
C ASN A 313 -20.11 33.42 0.23
N GLU A 314 -19.88 32.48 1.14
CA GLU A 314 -18.66 32.36 1.96
C GLU A 314 -17.55 31.61 1.25
N LYS A 315 -17.86 30.84 0.19
CA LYS A 315 -16.89 30.04 -0.58
C LYS A 315 -15.93 29.22 0.29
N GLU A 316 -16.42 28.66 1.40
CA GLU A 316 -15.63 27.81 2.28
C GLU A 316 -15.16 26.53 1.56
N VAL A 317 -14.08 25.92 2.07
CA VAL A 317 -13.63 24.61 1.58
C VAL A 317 -14.67 23.56 1.93
N ARG A 318 -15.15 22.83 0.92
CA ARG A 318 -16.09 21.71 1.10
C ARG A 318 -15.52 20.69 2.08
N ASN A 319 -16.29 20.34 3.10
CA ASN A 319 -15.88 19.44 4.17
C ASN A 319 -16.77 18.19 4.19
N LEU A 320 -16.23 17.06 3.75
CA LEU A 320 -16.91 15.77 3.74
C LEU A 320 -16.67 14.94 5.02
N GLY A 321 -15.73 15.36 5.87
CA GLY A 321 -15.42 14.70 7.13
C GLY A 321 -13.92 14.63 7.43
N LYS A 322 -13.57 14.01 8.55
CA LYS A 322 -12.18 13.80 8.96
C LYS A 322 -11.56 12.62 8.21
N PRO A 323 -10.31 12.73 7.71
CA PRO A 323 -9.68 11.67 6.88
C PRO A 323 -9.65 10.29 7.55
N VAL A 324 -9.30 10.22 8.84
CA VAL A 324 -9.18 8.96 9.59
C VAL A 324 -10.53 8.26 9.76
N GLU A 325 -11.57 9.04 10.07
CA GLU A 325 -12.93 8.52 10.28
C GLU A 325 -13.52 7.98 8.98
N LEU A 326 -13.38 8.73 7.88
CA LEU A 326 -13.86 8.31 6.56
C LEU A 326 -13.09 7.09 6.03
N ALA A 327 -11.78 7.04 6.21
CA ALA A 327 -11.00 5.86 5.85
C ALA A 327 -11.47 4.61 6.58
N ARG A 328 -11.74 4.73 7.90
CA ARG A 328 -12.30 3.64 8.70
C ARG A 328 -13.70 3.25 8.21
N GLN A 329 -14.55 4.22 7.89
CA GLN A 329 -15.89 3.94 7.36
C GLN A 329 -15.82 3.18 6.04
N TYR A 330 -15.02 3.64 5.08
CA TYR A 330 -14.88 2.95 3.79
C TYR A 330 -14.27 1.55 3.93
N TYR A 331 -13.35 1.35 4.87
CA TYR A 331 -12.84 0.01 5.20
C TYR A 331 -13.98 -0.90 5.69
N LEU A 332 -14.85 -0.42 6.60
CA LEU A 332 -15.98 -1.18 7.10
C LEU A 332 -17.05 -1.43 6.03
N ASP A 333 -17.20 -0.54 5.06
CA ASP A 333 -18.08 -0.67 3.91
C ASP A 333 -17.53 -1.60 2.83
N GLY A 334 -16.29 -2.12 3.00
CA GLY A 334 -15.67 -3.13 2.16
C GLY A 334 -14.72 -2.61 1.10
N ALA A 335 -14.15 -1.42 1.26
CA ALA A 335 -13.05 -0.96 0.41
C ALA A 335 -11.84 -1.90 0.53
N ASP A 336 -11.27 -2.28 -0.61
CA ASP A 336 -10.10 -3.15 -0.69
C ASP A 336 -8.78 -2.40 -0.45
N GLU A 337 -8.80 -1.07 -0.58
CA GLU A 337 -7.66 -0.17 -0.40
C GLU A 337 -8.16 1.25 -0.10
N VAL A 338 -7.37 2.03 0.65
CA VAL A 338 -7.62 3.47 0.88
C VAL A 338 -6.43 4.27 0.37
N SER A 339 -6.71 5.31 -0.41
CA SER A 339 -5.70 6.24 -0.94
C SER A 339 -5.96 7.66 -0.42
N PHE A 340 -4.99 8.24 0.26
CA PHE A 340 -5.01 9.64 0.67
C PHE A 340 -4.23 10.49 -0.32
N LEU A 341 -4.88 11.46 -0.92
CA LEU A 341 -4.27 12.40 -1.85
C LEU A 341 -4.17 13.77 -1.18
N ASN A 342 -2.99 14.11 -0.69
CA ASN A 342 -2.73 15.42 -0.08
C ASN A 342 -2.64 16.50 -1.15
N ILE A 343 -3.70 17.28 -1.31
CA ILE A 343 -3.78 18.35 -2.31
C ILE A 343 -3.31 19.72 -1.80
N THR A 344 -2.91 19.84 -0.52
CA THR A 344 -2.36 21.09 0.06
C THR A 344 -0.85 21.20 -0.11
N GLY A 345 -0.13 20.08 -0.07
CA GLY A 345 1.34 20.05 -0.20
C GLY A 345 2.05 20.81 0.92
N PHE A 346 1.82 20.43 2.17
CA PHE A 346 2.43 21.05 3.37
C PHE A 346 3.96 21.08 3.30
N ARG A 347 4.55 22.22 2.90
CA ARG A 347 5.99 22.39 2.68
C ARG A 347 6.71 23.16 3.77
N ASP A 348 5.95 23.84 4.60
CA ASP A 348 6.49 24.72 5.64
C ASP A 348 6.77 23.97 6.95
N PHE A 349 6.44 22.68 7.00
CA PHE A 349 6.62 21.85 8.19
C PHE A 349 7.91 21.04 8.11
N PRO A 350 8.62 20.82 9.22
CA PRO A 350 9.67 19.81 9.33
C PRO A 350 9.14 18.44 8.91
N LEU A 351 9.99 17.59 8.33
CA LEU A 351 9.56 16.29 7.79
C LEU A 351 8.79 15.43 8.81
N GLY A 352 9.25 15.40 10.07
CA GLY A 352 8.59 14.63 11.14
C GLY A 352 7.22 15.16 11.58
N ASP A 353 6.91 16.41 11.24
CA ASP A 353 5.69 17.12 11.66
C ASP A 353 4.68 17.26 10.51
N LEU A 354 4.91 16.62 9.36
CA LEU A 354 3.95 16.62 8.25
C LEU A 354 2.59 16.10 8.71
N PRO A 355 1.50 16.86 8.54
CA PRO A 355 0.17 16.48 9.06
C PRO A 355 -0.33 15.11 8.55
N MET A 356 0.03 14.74 7.32
CA MET A 356 -0.34 13.44 6.75
C MET A 356 0.29 12.25 7.48
N LEU A 357 1.42 12.42 8.17
CA LEU A 357 2.02 11.35 8.99
C LEU A 357 1.09 10.95 10.14
N GLN A 358 0.40 11.92 10.76
CA GLN A 358 -0.57 11.65 11.82
C GLN A 358 -1.81 10.93 11.27
N VAL A 359 -2.31 11.35 10.10
CA VAL A 359 -3.43 10.68 9.43
C VAL A 359 -3.10 9.21 9.20
N LEU A 360 -1.92 8.91 8.63
CA LEU A 360 -1.47 7.53 8.39
C LEU A 360 -1.30 6.74 9.69
N LYS A 361 -0.68 7.34 10.71
CA LYS A 361 -0.47 6.69 12.02
C LYS A 361 -1.78 6.25 12.65
N TYR A 362 -2.78 7.13 12.71
CA TYR A 362 -4.09 6.81 13.30
C TYR A 362 -4.92 5.87 12.41
N THR A 363 -4.90 6.07 11.09
CA THR A 363 -5.62 5.18 10.18
C THR A 363 -5.10 3.75 10.25
N SER A 364 -3.78 3.55 10.27
CA SER A 364 -3.16 2.22 10.29
C SER A 364 -3.43 1.42 11.58
N GLU A 365 -3.98 2.06 12.62
CA GLU A 365 -4.37 1.38 13.87
C GLU A 365 -5.66 0.55 13.72
N ASN A 366 -6.55 0.94 12.80
CA ASN A 366 -7.89 0.37 12.69
C ASN A 366 -8.30 0.00 11.26
N VAL A 367 -7.45 0.23 10.26
CA VAL A 367 -7.69 -0.08 8.84
C VAL A 367 -6.66 -1.10 8.39
N PHE A 368 -7.09 -2.33 8.15
CA PHE A 368 -6.22 -3.47 7.83
C PHE A 368 -6.30 -3.85 6.34
N VAL A 369 -6.37 -2.83 5.49
CA VAL A 369 -6.21 -2.92 4.04
C VAL A 369 -5.08 -1.98 3.60
N PRO A 370 -4.55 -2.09 2.36
CA PRO A 370 -3.47 -1.22 1.91
C PRO A 370 -3.79 0.26 1.99
N LEU A 371 -2.80 1.05 2.42
CA LEU A 371 -2.87 2.51 2.49
C LEU A 371 -1.89 3.10 1.47
N THR A 372 -2.42 3.87 0.52
CA THR A 372 -1.62 4.68 -0.41
C THR A 372 -1.65 6.13 0.04
N VAL A 373 -0.53 6.85 -0.04
CA VAL A 373 -0.47 8.29 0.20
C VAL A 373 0.17 9.01 -0.97
N GLY A 374 -0.46 10.09 -1.42
CA GLY A 374 0.03 10.94 -2.50
C GLY A 374 0.06 12.42 -2.13
N GLY A 375 0.79 13.18 -2.92
CA GLY A 375 0.96 14.62 -2.75
C GLY A 375 2.17 14.99 -1.90
N GLY A 376 3.01 15.89 -2.43
CA GLY A 376 4.20 16.39 -1.74
C GLY A 376 5.41 15.45 -1.71
N ILE A 377 5.40 14.33 -2.43
CA ILE A 377 6.52 13.38 -2.50
C ILE A 377 7.59 13.90 -3.46
N ARG A 378 8.45 14.76 -2.97
CA ARG A 378 9.55 15.39 -3.71
C ARG A 378 10.59 15.97 -2.76
N ASP A 379 11.72 16.38 -3.31
CA ASP A 379 12.71 17.16 -2.57
C ASP A 379 12.11 18.49 -2.13
N PHE A 380 12.31 18.89 -0.89
CA PHE A 380 11.89 20.19 -0.37
C PHE A 380 12.79 20.68 0.75
N THR A 381 12.73 21.99 0.98
CA THR A 381 13.41 22.64 2.12
C THR A 381 12.34 23.22 3.03
N ASP A 382 12.40 22.92 4.33
CA ASP A 382 11.44 23.42 5.31
C ASP A 382 11.70 24.89 5.67
N ALA A 383 10.82 25.47 6.48
CA ALA A 383 10.93 26.85 6.94
C ALA A 383 12.21 27.14 7.76
N ASN A 384 12.86 26.10 8.30
CA ASN A 384 14.11 26.21 9.05
C ASN A 384 15.36 26.09 8.15
N GLY A 385 15.17 25.96 6.83
CA GLY A 385 16.26 25.82 5.86
C GLY A 385 16.83 24.39 5.75
N ARG A 386 16.21 23.39 6.37
CA ARG A 386 16.65 22.00 6.28
C ARG A 386 16.11 21.35 5.01
N HIS A 387 17.03 20.80 4.21
CA HIS A 387 16.69 20.08 2.98
C HIS A 387 16.37 18.61 3.26
N TYR A 388 15.30 18.11 2.62
CA TYR A 388 14.87 16.72 2.66
C TYR A 388 14.72 16.19 1.23
N THR A 389 15.24 14.99 1.01
CA THR A 389 15.07 14.31 -0.28
C THR A 389 13.71 13.63 -0.36
N SER A 390 13.21 13.42 -1.57
CA SER A 390 11.97 12.64 -1.84
C SER A 390 12.02 11.23 -1.25
N LEU A 391 13.20 10.60 -1.22
CA LEU A 391 13.40 9.31 -0.58
C LEU A 391 13.20 9.38 0.94
N GLN A 392 13.69 10.43 1.61
CA GLN A 392 13.44 10.63 3.04
C GLN A 392 11.95 10.87 3.32
N VAL A 393 11.28 11.66 2.47
CA VAL A 393 9.83 11.89 2.57
C VAL A 393 9.06 10.57 2.44
N ALA A 394 9.36 9.78 1.42
CA ALA A 394 8.72 8.48 1.21
C ALA A 394 8.98 7.53 2.40
N SER A 395 10.21 7.51 2.94
CA SER A 395 10.58 6.69 4.10
C SER A 395 9.73 7.01 5.33
N GLU A 396 9.48 8.31 5.62
CA GLU A 396 8.63 8.71 6.75
C GLU A 396 7.16 8.30 6.53
N TYR A 397 6.65 8.38 5.31
CA TYR A 397 5.31 7.90 4.99
C TYR A 397 5.19 6.38 5.19
N PHE A 398 6.15 5.58 4.72
CA PHE A 398 6.15 4.13 4.94
C PHE A 398 6.23 3.77 6.42
N ARG A 399 7.11 4.41 7.20
CA ARG A 399 7.21 4.22 8.65
C ARG A 399 5.94 4.64 9.40
N SER A 400 5.17 5.56 8.83
CA SER A 400 3.91 6.03 9.40
C SER A 400 2.71 5.15 9.06
N GLY A 401 2.87 4.14 8.19
CA GLY A 401 1.85 3.15 7.88
C GLY A 401 1.37 3.11 6.43
N ALA A 402 1.98 3.88 5.52
CA ALA A 402 1.71 3.75 4.10
C ALA A 402 2.34 2.46 3.54
N ASP A 403 1.65 1.82 2.61
CA ASP A 403 2.13 0.66 1.86
C ASP A 403 2.64 1.07 0.47
N LYS A 404 2.06 2.13 -0.07
CA LYS A 404 2.43 2.70 -1.37
C LYS A 404 2.46 4.24 -1.28
N ILE A 405 3.29 4.84 -2.11
CA ILE A 405 3.30 6.29 -2.29
C ILE A 405 2.91 6.65 -3.72
N SER A 406 2.23 7.78 -3.90
CA SER A 406 1.81 8.27 -5.21
C SER A 406 2.53 9.56 -5.58
N ILE A 407 3.23 9.54 -6.72
CA ILE A 407 3.99 10.66 -7.27
C ILE A 407 3.23 11.25 -8.45
N GLY A 408 2.97 12.56 -8.42
CA GLY A 408 2.30 13.28 -9.50
C GLY A 408 3.29 14.08 -10.36
N SER A 409 3.37 15.39 -10.16
CA SER A 409 4.16 16.33 -11.00
C SER A 409 5.62 15.93 -11.21
N ASP A 410 6.30 15.43 -10.18
CA ASP A 410 7.70 15.01 -10.29
C ASP A 410 7.89 13.81 -11.23
N ALA A 411 6.90 12.92 -11.32
CA ALA A 411 6.93 11.82 -12.28
C ALA A 411 6.77 12.33 -13.72
N VAL A 412 5.98 13.39 -13.94
CA VAL A 412 5.84 14.02 -15.26
C VAL A 412 7.17 14.62 -15.70
N TYR A 413 7.85 15.38 -14.84
CA TYR A 413 9.15 15.98 -15.14
C TYR A 413 10.23 14.92 -15.41
N ALA A 414 10.26 13.86 -14.59
CA ALA A 414 11.17 12.75 -14.80
C ALA A 414 10.95 12.04 -16.15
N ALA A 415 9.69 11.84 -16.53
CA ALA A 415 9.32 11.24 -17.82
C ALA A 415 9.68 12.13 -19.00
N GLU A 416 9.44 13.45 -18.94
CA GLU A 416 9.84 14.39 -19.98
C GLU A 416 11.36 14.35 -20.20
N GLU A 417 12.15 14.36 -19.13
CA GLU A 417 13.61 14.26 -19.22
C GLU A 417 14.07 12.92 -19.79
N TYR A 418 13.47 11.83 -19.36
CA TYR A 418 13.76 10.50 -19.90
C TYR A 418 13.41 10.39 -21.39
N LEU A 419 12.23 10.87 -21.80
CA LEU A 419 11.83 10.85 -23.23
C LEU A 419 12.72 11.75 -24.09
N ARG A 420 13.22 12.85 -23.55
CA ARG A 420 14.14 13.77 -24.26
C ARG A 420 15.54 13.20 -24.40
N THR A 421 16.06 12.47 -23.39
CA THR A 421 17.47 12.03 -23.34
C THR A 421 17.66 10.56 -23.63
N GLY A 422 16.64 9.72 -23.43
CA GLY A 422 16.73 8.27 -23.46
C GLY A 422 17.52 7.66 -22.28
N VAL A 423 17.89 8.47 -21.27
CA VAL A 423 18.78 8.06 -20.17
C VAL A 423 18.02 7.93 -18.85
N LYS A 424 18.15 6.76 -18.22
CA LYS A 424 17.74 6.54 -16.82
C LYS A 424 18.87 7.05 -15.90
N THR A 425 18.62 8.15 -15.22
CA THR A 425 19.68 8.82 -14.43
C THR A 425 19.94 8.17 -13.08
N GLY A 426 18.97 7.41 -12.56
CA GLY A 426 18.97 6.87 -11.19
C GLY A 426 18.80 7.95 -10.11
N LYS A 427 18.50 9.19 -10.49
CA LYS A 427 18.47 10.36 -9.59
C LYS A 427 17.08 10.93 -9.36
N THR A 428 16.10 10.59 -10.20
CA THR A 428 14.73 11.08 -10.02
C THR A 428 14.09 10.46 -8.77
N SER A 429 13.11 11.13 -8.18
CA SER A 429 12.35 10.62 -7.02
C SER A 429 11.79 9.23 -7.31
N LEU A 430 11.22 9.04 -8.51
CA LEU A 430 10.66 7.78 -8.97
C LEU A 430 11.70 6.65 -8.98
N GLU A 431 12.86 6.86 -9.61
CA GLU A 431 13.94 5.87 -9.70
C GLU A 431 14.54 5.54 -8.33
N GLN A 432 14.78 6.54 -7.48
CA GLN A 432 15.37 6.33 -6.15
C GLN A 432 14.44 5.55 -5.23
N ILE A 433 13.17 5.91 -5.19
CA ILE A 433 12.20 5.27 -4.31
C ILE A 433 11.92 3.83 -4.79
N SER A 434 11.75 3.62 -6.10
CA SER A 434 11.53 2.29 -6.65
C SER A 434 12.73 1.36 -6.46
N ARG A 435 13.96 1.90 -6.50
CA ARG A 435 15.19 1.13 -6.24
C ARG A 435 15.27 0.62 -4.79
N VAL A 436 14.80 1.41 -3.82
CA VAL A 436 14.90 1.08 -2.39
C VAL A 436 13.72 0.21 -1.94
N TYR A 437 12.50 0.55 -2.37
CA TYR A 437 11.26 -0.08 -1.89
C TYR A 437 10.62 -1.02 -2.91
N GLY A 438 11.14 -1.09 -4.14
CA GLY A 438 10.57 -1.86 -5.24
C GLY A 438 9.48 -1.08 -5.99
N ASN A 439 9.26 -1.45 -7.25
CA ASN A 439 8.24 -0.84 -8.12
C ASN A 439 6.82 -0.92 -7.50
N GLN A 440 6.54 -2.00 -6.79
CA GLN A 440 5.25 -2.25 -6.14
C GLN A 440 4.87 -1.19 -5.08
N ALA A 441 5.84 -0.44 -4.56
CA ALA A 441 5.62 0.63 -3.60
C ALA A 441 5.31 1.99 -4.26
N VAL A 442 5.41 2.08 -5.60
CA VAL A 442 5.34 3.34 -6.33
C VAL A 442 4.14 3.38 -7.26
N VAL A 443 3.25 4.32 -6.99
CA VAL A 443 2.11 4.69 -7.82
C VAL A 443 2.43 6.01 -8.52
N VAL A 444 2.08 6.15 -9.79
CA VAL A 444 2.14 7.45 -10.48
C VAL A 444 0.74 7.96 -10.73
N SER A 445 0.44 9.15 -10.21
CA SER A 445 -0.82 9.85 -10.49
C SER A 445 -0.71 10.60 -11.82
N ILE A 446 -1.64 10.31 -12.69
CA ILE A 446 -1.76 10.95 -14.02
C ILE A 446 -3.10 11.66 -14.09
N ASP A 447 -3.05 12.98 -14.19
CA ASP A 447 -4.22 13.86 -14.27
C ASP A 447 -4.29 14.50 -15.67
N PRO A 448 -4.82 13.79 -16.67
CA PRO A 448 -4.88 14.32 -18.04
C PRO A 448 -6.17 15.10 -18.28
N ARG A 449 -6.07 16.07 -19.18
CA ARG A 449 -7.22 16.73 -19.80
C ARG A 449 -7.33 16.36 -21.26
N ARG A 450 -8.53 16.33 -21.78
CA ARG A 450 -8.79 16.01 -23.19
C ARG A 450 -8.52 17.25 -24.06
N VAL A 451 -7.72 17.06 -25.10
CA VAL A 451 -7.46 18.08 -26.13
C VAL A 451 -7.92 17.51 -27.47
N TYR A 452 -8.92 18.17 -28.07
CA TYR A 452 -9.47 17.76 -29.36
C TYR A 452 -8.57 18.20 -30.51
N VAL A 453 -8.47 17.35 -31.53
CA VAL A 453 -7.72 17.63 -32.79
C VAL A 453 -8.52 17.17 -34.00
N LYS A 454 -8.31 17.80 -35.15
CA LYS A 454 -9.03 17.46 -36.37
C LYS A 454 -8.49 16.18 -37.01
N ASN A 455 -7.16 16.04 -37.02
CA ASN A 455 -6.48 14.87 -37.58
C ASN A 455 -5.56 14.23 -36.54
N PRO A 456 -5.34 12.91 -36.61
CA PRO A 456 -4.40 12.23 -35.73
C PRO A 456 -2.96 12.73 -35.85
N THR A 457 -2.60 13.31 -37.00
CA THR A 457 -1.27 13.83 -37.32
C THR A 457 -1.02 15.25 -36.84
N ASP A 458 -2.03 15.94 -36.33
CA ASP A 458 -1.90 17.32 -35.83
C ASP A 458 -1.03 17.41 -34.55
N VAL A 459 -0.79 16.26 -33.92
CA VAL A 459 0.06 16.15 -32.73
C VAL A 459 0.94 14.89 -32.82
N GLN A 460 2.09 14.92 -32.16
CA GLN A 460 3.01 13.78 -32.08
C GLN A 460 2.60 12.72 -31.02
N PHE A 461 1.55 12.97 -30.25
CA PHE A 461 1.09 12.14 -29.15
C PHE A 461 0.04 11.14 -29.63
N LYS A 462 -0.14 10.06 -28.85
CA LYS A 462 -1.16 9.06 -29.15
C LYS A 462 -2.56 9.67 -29.11
N THR A 463 -3.23 9.69 -30.27
CA THR A 463 -4.61 10.13 -30.43
C THR A 463 -5.57 8.96 -30.39
N ILE A 464 -6.81 9.23 -30.02
CA ILE A 464 -7.95 8.30 -30.12
C ILE A 464 -9.07 8.95 -30.91
N ARG A 465 -9.88 8.16 -31.60
CA ARG A 465 -11.14 8.63 -32.19
C ARG A 465 -12.17 8.73 -31.07
N VAL A 466 -12.79 9.90 -30.92
CA VAL A 466 -13.78 10.15 -29.87
C VAL A 466 -15.18 9.72 -30.30
N SER A 467 -15.97 9.18 -29.35
CA SER A 467 -17.37 8.80 -29.64
C SER A 467 -18.26 10.02 -29.84
N ASN A 468 -18.00 11.09 -29.08
CA ASN A 468 -18.68 12.38 -29.21
C ASN A 468 -17.70 13.38 -29.79
N ARG A 469 -18.06 14.02 -30.90
CA ARG A 469 -17.24 15.06 -31.55
C ARG A 469 -16.95 16.21 -30.59
N GLY A 470 -15.79 16.81 -30.75
CA GLY A 470 -15.41 18.00 -30.01
C GLY A 470 -16.27 19.23 -30.40
N PRO A 471 -16.09 20.35 -29.67
CA PRO A 471 -16.92 21.54 -29.83
C PRO A 471 -16.96 22.11 -31.25
N ASN A 472 -15.88 21.93 -32.04
CA ASN A 472 -15.76 22.38 -33.42
C ASN A 472 -15.88 21.24 -34.43
N GLY A 473 -16.44 20.08 -34.03
CA GLY A 473 -16.65 18.93 -34.88
C GLY A 473 -15.45 17.99 -34.99
N GLU A 474 -14.45 18.14 -34.13
CA GLU A 474 -13.25 17.29 -34.10
C GLU A 474 -13.62 15.82 -33.84
N GLU A 475 -12.97 14.90 -34.56
CA GLU A 475 -13.20 13.46 -34.40
C GLU A 475 -12.13 12.75 -33.61
N TYR A 476 -11.04 13.43 -33.27
CA TYR A 476 -9.91 12.88 -32.54
C TYR A 476 -9.60 13.69 -31.29
N ALA A 477 -8.98 13.08 -30.32
CA ALA A 477 -8.44 13.74 -29.15
C ALA A 477 -7.17 13.03 -28.67
N TRP A 478 -6.33 13.76 -27.95
CA TRP A 478 -5.27 13.21 -27.11
C TRP A 478 -5.46 13.66 -25.68
N TYR A 479 -4.80 12.98 -24.74
CA TYR A 479 -4.93 13.25 -23.33
C TYR A 479 -3.67 13.93 -22.83
N GLN A 480 -3.70 15.25 -22.73
CA GLN A 480 -2.59 16.08 -22.27
C GLN A 480 -2.40 15.92 -20.76
N CYS A 481 -1.22 15.47 -20.33
CA CYS A 481 -0.89 15.43 -18.91
C CYS A 481 -0.76 16.83 -18.32
N THR A 482 -1.10 16.94 -17.04
CA THR A 482 -1.01 18.19 -16.30
C THR A 482 -0.14 18.02 -15.05
N VAL A 483 0.34 19.14 -14.52
CA VAL A 483 1.06 19.26 -13.25
C VAL A 483 0.41 20.32 -12.38
N ASN A 484 0.90 20.48 -11.15
CA ASN A 484 0.44 21.49 -10.20
C ASN A 484 -1.07 21.42 -9.91
N GLY A 485 -1.63 20.20 -9.77
CA GLY A 485 -3.04 19.97 -9.51
C GLY A 485 -3.93 20.40 -10.68
N GLY A 486 -3.62 19.94 -11.88
CA GLY A 486 -4.43 20.18 -13.07
C GLY A 486 -4.28 21.56 -13.72
N ARG A 487 -3.48 22.47 -13.14
CA ARG A 487 -3.43 23.88 -13.55
C ARG A 487 -2.55 24.13 -14.77
N GLU A 488 -1.53 23.32 -14.97
CA GLU A 488 -0.54 23.49 -16.04
C GLU A 488 -0.50 22.26 -16.93
N GLY A 489 -0.84 22.44 -18.24
CA GLY A 489 -0.70 21.38 -19.24
C GLY A 489 0.75 21.22 -19.68
N ARG A 490 1.18 19.96 -19.85
CA ARG A 490 2.55 19.63 -20.27
C ARG A 490 2.57 19.07 -21.70
N PRO A 491 3.71 19.20 -22.41
CA PRO A 491 3.87 18.66 -23.77
C PRO A 491 4.14 17.14 -23.74
N ILE A 492 3.29 16.39 -23.05
CA ILE A 492 3.35 14.93 -22.96
C ILE A 492 1.93 14.36 -22.86
N GLY A 493 1.66 13.28 -23.60
CA GLY A 493 0.41 12.55 -23.53
C GLY A 493 0.39 11.52 -22.41
N ALA A 494 -0.80 11.18 -21.94
CA ALA A 494 -0.97 10.19 -20.88
C ALA A 494 -0.43 8.80 -21.28
N TYR A 495 -0.49 8.46 -22.57
CA TYR A 495 0.07 7.21 -23.08
C TYR A 495 1.60 7.21 -23.00
N GLU A 496 2.24 8.28 -23.45
CA GLU A 496 3.69 8.45 -23.43
C GLU A 496 4.22 8.53 -22.01
N LEU A 497 3.52 9.28 -21.13
CA LEU A 497 3.84 9.34 -19.70
C LEU A 497 3.79 7.96 -19.06
N ALA A 498 2.71 7.20 -19.28
CA ALA A 498 2.54 5.88 -18.69
C ALA A 498 3.69 4.93 -19.08
N LYS A 499 4.13 4.95 -20.35
CA LYS A 499 5.29 4.16 -20.81
C LYS A 499 6.60 4.60 -20.16
N ALA A 500 6.83 5.90 -20.08
CA ALA A 500 8.05 6.44 -19.51
C ALA A 500 8.17 6.13 -18.02
N VAL A 501 7.10 6.29 -17.24
CA VAL A 501 7.14 6.03 -15.79
C VAL A 501 7.26 4.54 -15.46
N GLU A 502 6.72 3.64 -16.31
CA GLU A 502 6.95 2.21 -16.21
C GLU A 502 8.44 1.87 -16.30
N GLU A 503 9.13 2.43 -17.30
CA GLU A 503 10.57 2.29 -17.48
C GLU A 503 11.38 2.88 -16.30
N LEU A 504 10.88 3.94 -15.68
CA LEU A 504 11.52 4.61 -14.55
C LEU A 504 11.20 3.93 -13.19
N GLY A 505 10.34 2.90 -13.17
CA GLY A 505 10.11 2.08 -11.97
C GLY A 505 8.76 2.27 -11.28
N ALA A 506 7.74 2.81 -11.96
CA ALA A 506 6.37 2.76 -11.46
C ALA A 506 5.81 1.32 -11.53
N GLY A 507 5.11 0.89 -10.49
CA GLY A 507 4.40 -0.39 -10.47
C GLY A 507 2.90 -0.25 -10.70
N GLU A 508 2.35 0.94 -10.48
CA GLU A 508 0.92 1.21 -10.58
C GLU A 508 0.65 2.63 -11.08
N ILE A 509 -0.44 2.83 -11.81
CA ILE A 509 -0.92 4.16 -12.23
C ILE A 509 -2.29 4.43 -11.60
N LEU A 510 -2.41 5.59 -10.97
CA LEU A 510 -3.68 6.23 -10.63
C LEU A 510 -4.03 7.22 -11.73
N LEU A 511 -5.07 6.91 -12.49
CA LEU A 511 -5.53 7.77 -13.58
C LEU A 511 -6.80 8.52 -13.19
N ASN A 512 -6.75 9.83 -13.20
CA ASN A 512 -7.90 10.70 -12.99
C ASN A 512 -8.06 11.69 -14.15
N CYS A 513 -9.02 11.46 -15.05
CA CYS A 513 -9.30 12.35 -16.16
C CYS A 513 -10.08 13.58 -15.67
N ILE A 514 -9.45 14.75 -15.70
CA ILE A 514 -10.00 16.02 -15.17
C ILE A 514 -11.38 16.34 -15.78
N ASP A 515 -11.56 16.16 -17.08
CA ASP A 515 -12.82 16.46 -17.78
C ASP A 515 -13.99 15.55 -17.37
N CYS A 516 -13.71 14.50 -16.61
CA CYS A 516 -14.69 13.51 -16.23
C CYS A 516 -14.86 13.42 -14.71
N ASP A 517 -14.11 14.21 -13.98
CA ASP A 517 -14.24 14.34 -12.55
C ASP A 517 -15.62 14.93 -12.21
N GLY A 518 -16.36 14.24 -11.33
CA GLY A 518 -17.73 14.62 -10.98
C GLY A 518 -18.82 14.29 -12.02
N ALA A 519 -18.45 13.81 -13.23
CA ALA A 519 -19.42 13.50 -14.28
C ALA A 519 -19.71 11.99 -14.38
N TYR A 520 -20.99 11.61 -14.28
CA TYR A 520 -21.45 10.21 -14.43
C TYR A 520 -21.27 9.62 -15.84
N SER A 521 -20.80 10.40 -16.83
CA SER A 521 -20.86 10.02 -18.23
C SER A 521 -19.51 9.67 -18.87
N ASN A 522 -19.45 8.48 -19.45
CA ASN A 522 -18.72 8.05 -20.68
C ASN A 522 -17.19 8.22 -20.80
N CYS A 523 -16.45 8.86 -19.91
CA CYS A 523 -15.01 9.01 -20.08
C CYS A 523 -14.20 7.72 -19.80
N LYS A 524 -14.76 6.82 -18.97
CA LYS A 524 -14.16 5.49 -18.68
C LYS A 524 -13.90 4.69 -19.97
N ARG A 525 -14.75 4.87 -21.00
CA ARG A 525 -14.67 4.14 -22.26
C ARG A 525 -13.51 4.59 -23.13
N ALA A 526 -13.28 5.88 -23.25
CA ALA A 526 -12.34 6.42 -24.21
C ALA A 526 -10.86 6.12 -23.89
N PHE A 527 -10.45 6.16 -22.62
CA PHE A 527 -9.09 5.83 -22.21
C PHE A 527 -8.84 4.31 -22.21
N VAL A 528 -9.83 3.53 -21.74
CA VAL A 528 -9.78 2.06 -21.76
C VAL A 528 -9.88 1.52 -23.20
N GLU A 529 -10.67 2.16 -24.09
CA GLU A 529 -10.75 1.83 -25.51
C GLU A 529 -9.47 2.23 -26.28
N GLY A 530 -8.70 3.20 -25.81
CA GLY A 530 -7.36 3.54 -26.33
C GLY A 530 -6.32 2.44 -26.12
N ARG A 531 -6.71 1.34 -25.46
CA ARG A 531 -5.92 0.12 -25.28
C ARG A 531 -4.48 0.37 -24.81
N TYR A 532 -4.30 1.22 -23.77
CA TYR A 532 -3.06 1.12 -23.03
C TYR A 532 -3.04 -0.22 -22.28
N ARG A 533 -2.43 -1.21 -22.88
CA ARG A 533 -2.09 -2.48 -22.24
C ARG A 533 -0.58 -2.50 -22.09
N SER A 534 -0.06 -1.93 -21.00
CA SER A 534 1.27 -2.32 -20.58
C SER A 534 1.19 -3.71 -19.96
N PRO A 535 2.08 -4.64 -20.34
CA PRO A 535 2.18 -5.92 -19.66
C PRO A 535 2.63 -5.79 -18.21
N ASN A 536 3.26 -4.66 -17.83
CA ASN A 536 3.98 -4.51 -16.57
C ASN A 536 3.38 -3.46 -15.62
N LEU A 537 2.23 -2.86 -15.92
CA LEU A 537 1.71 -1.75 -15.13
C LEU A 537 0.23 -1.94 -14.77
N ILE A 538 -0.11 -1.81 -13.51
CA ILE A 538 -1.48 -1.87 -13.02
C ILE A 538 -2.10 -0.47 -13.15
N LEU A 539 -3.25 -0.40 -13.83
CA LEU A 539 -4.03 0.82 -13.99
C LEU A 539 -5.27 0.75 -13.11
N PHE A 540 -5.48 1.72 -12.25
CA PHE A 540 -6.76 1.95 -11.63
C PHE A 540 -7.31 3.34 -11.97
N LEU A 541 -8.62 3.41 -12.14
CA LEU A 541 -9.32 4.63 -12.51
C LEU A 541 -9.92 5.23 -11.24
N GLN A 542 -9.58 6.47 -10.94
CA GLN A 542 -10.27 7.24 -9.93
C GLN A 542 -11.67 7.59 -10.47
N ALA A 543 -12.70 7.25 -9.71
CA ALA A 543 -14.05 7.71 -9.94
C ALA A 543 -14.59 8.17 -8.59
N HIS A 544 -14.94 9.45 -8.49
CA HIS A 544 -15.70 9.93 -7.35
C HIS A 544 -17.14 9.41 -7.48
N ILE A 545 -17.50 8.44 -6.64
CA ILE A 545 -18.86 7.91 -6.53
C ILE A 545 -19.46 8.54 -5.27
N PHE A 546 -20.40 9.44 -5.44
CA PHE A 546 -21.32 9.91 -4.39
C PHE A 546 -22.73 9.94 -4.94
#